data_73f1b1efcfad639ec1d39d0467a6fc54
#
_entry.id   73f1b1efcfad639ec1d39d0467a6fc54
#
_cell.length_a   1.000
_cell.length_b   1.000
_cell.length_c   1.000
_cell.angle_alpha   90.00
_cell.angle_beta   90.00
_cell.angle_gamma   90.00
#
_symmetry.space_group_name_H-M   'P 1'
#
loop_
_entity.id
_entity.type
_entity.pdbx_description
1 polymer ?
#
loop_
_entity_poly.entity_id
_entity_poly.type
_entity_poly.pdbx_seq_one_letter_code
_entity_poly.pdbx_strand_id
1 'polypeptide(L)'
;MNGINVTITDMMNCRDRRVSIQNELISKYDKPVLSFCMNIPGPVKTNEQIRKAFDSGKAELLKALSAHNITILHTEEFHEPSGDELIMALDAPAEDIKTLATEIEESHPLGRLFDMDVIGTDSMKLSRGTYRKCIICGCQAQDCARSRKIPWRNYRRRLRNY
;
A
#
# COMPACT_ATOMS: atom_id res chain seq x y z
N MET A 1 15.84 3.28 13.95
CA MET A 1 14.42 2.91 14.00
C MET A 1 14.31 1.68 14.88
N ASN A 2 13.63 1.82 16.00
CA ASN A 2 13.30 0.68 16.86
C ASN A 2 12.13 -0.06 16.23
N GLY A 3 12.14 -1.40 16.27
CA GLY A 3 11.09 -2.25 15.71
C GLY A 3 11.57 -3.69 15.60
N ILE A 4 10.63 -4.59 15.39
CA ILE A 4 10.90 -6.03 15.24
C ILE A 4 11.38 -6.30 13.81
N ASN A 5 12.45 -7.05 13.66
CA ASN A 5 12.90 -7.53 12.36
C ASN A 5 11.97 -8.66 11.91
N VAL A 6 11.43 -8.53 10.70
CA VAL A 6 10.63 -9.57 10.08
C VAL A 6 11.48 -10.42 9.14
N THR A 7 11.15 -11.70 9.07
CA THR A 7 11.77 -12.68 8.17
C THR A 7 11.09 -12.67 6.79
N ILE A 8 11.72 -13.33 5.83
CA ILE A 8 11.09 -13.55 4.52
C ILE A 8 9.80 -14.38 4.67
N THR A 9 9.82 -15.37 5.55
CA THR A 9 8.63 -16.22 5.82
C THR A 9 7.47 -15.39 6.37
N ASP A 10 7.72 -14.47 7.32
CA ASP A 10 6.68 -13.57 7.84
C ASP A 10 6.07 -12.73 6.74
N MET A 11 6.89 -12.21 5.81
CA MET A 11 6.43 -11.43 4.67
C MET A 11 5.62 -12.26 3.67
N MET A 12 6.00 -13.52 3.45
CA MET A 12 5.24 -14.45 2.59
C MET A 12 3.87 -14.77 3.21
N ASN A 13 3.83 -15.14 4.49
CA ASN A 13 2.58 -15.42 5.19
C ASN A 13 1.61 -14.22 5.19
N CYS A 14 2.14 -13.01 5.41
CA CYS A 14 1.38 -11.77 5.34
C CYS A 14 0.76 -11.57 3.93
N ARG A 15 1.55 -11.83 2.88
CA ARG A 15 1.11 -11.73 1.48
C ARG A 15 0.03 -12.75 1.15
N ASP A 16 0.22 -14.00 1.56
CA ASP A 16 -0.73 -15.09 1.29
C ASP A 16 -2.07 -14.83 1.98
N ARG A 17 -2.04 -14.36 3.25
CA ARG A 17 -3.24 -13.92 3.96
C ARG A 17 -3.96 -12.80 3.22
N ARG A 18 -3.23 -11.77 2.79
CA ARG A 18 -3.79 -10.65 2.03
C ARG A 18 -4.50 -11.11 0.76
N VAL A 19 -3.88 -11.98 -0.02
CA VAL A 19 -4.48 -12.54 -1.24
C VAL A 19 -5.73 -13.36 -0.91
N SER A 20 -5.71 -14.16 0.16
CA SER A 20 -6.88 -14.92 0.61
C SER A 20 -8.06 -14.00 0.93
N ILE A 21 -7.84 -12.95 1.73
CA ILE A 21 -8.87 -11.98 2.11
C ILE A 21 -9.40 -11.22 0.86
N GLN A 22 -8.51 -10.80 -0.04
CA GLN A 22 -8.91 -10.13 -1.28
C GLN A 22 -9.87 -11.00 -2.10
N ASN A 23 -9.54 -12.27 -2.30
CA ASN A 23 -10.38 -13.21 -3.05
C ASN A 23 -11.71 -13.50 -2.34
N GLU A 24 -11.70 -13.62 -1.02
CA GLU A 24 -12.91 -13.80 -0.21
C GLU A 24 -13.86 -12.60 -0.34
N LEU A 25 -13.34 -11.38 -0.23
CA LEU A 25 -14.13 -10.17 -0.35
C LEU A 25 -14.69 -9.98 -1.76
N ILE A 26 -13.89 -10.24 -2.80
CA ILE A 26 -14.36 -10.21 -4.19
C ILE A 26 -15.49 -11.21 -4.39
N SER A 27 -15.31 -12.46 -3.92
CA SER A 27 -16.33 -13.51 -4.05
C SER A 27 -17.62 -13.16 -3.31
N LYS A 28 -17.50 -12.52 -2.14
CA LYS A 28 -18.65 -12.18 -1.29
C LYS A 28 -19.45 -10.99 -1.79
N TYR A 29 -18.77 -9.95 -2.29
CA TYR A 29 -19.40 -8.67 -2.63
C TYR A 29 -19.54 -8.44 -4.14
N ASP A 30 -18.85 -9.22 -4.97
CA ASP A 30 -18.74 -9.00 -6.42
C ASP A 30 -18.34 -7.55 -6.76
N LYS A 31 -17.37 -7.03 -6.00
CA LYS A 31 -16.86 -5.66 -6.09
C LYS A 31 -15.33 -5.64 -5.98
N PRO A 32 -14.69 -4.57 -6.53
CA PRO A 32 -13.25 -4.39 -6.39
C PRO A 32 -12.81 -4.26 -4.94
N VAL A 33 -11.59 -4.67 -4.69
CA VAL A 33 -10.93 -4.57 -3.37
C VAL A 33 -9.73 -3.65 -3.47
N LEU A 34 -9.65 -2.66 -2.58
CA LEU A 34 -8.47 -1.84 -2.34
C LEU A 34 -7.68 -2.43 -1.18
N SER A 35 -6.38 -2.57 -1.37
CA SER A 35 -5.43 -3.03 -0.36
C SER A 35 -4.36 -1.96 -0.15
N PHE A 36 -4.26 -1.42 1.05
CA PHE A 36 -3.28 -0.39 1.41
C PHE A 36 -2.30 -0.93 2.43
N CYS A 37 -1.02 -0.82 2.14
CA CYS A 37 0.07 -1.08 3.07
C CYS A 37 1.21 -0.07 2.88
N MET A 38 2.24 -0.17 3.75
CA MET A 38 3.40 0.71 3.68
C MET A 38 4.56 0.06 2.94
N ASN A 39 5.11 0.74 1.95
CA ASN A 39 6.32 0.31 1.25
C ASN A 39 7.58 0.75 2.02
N ILE A 40 7.94 0.01 3.07
CA ILE A 40 9.07 0.31 3.94
C ILE A 40 10.28 -0.57 3.59
N PRO A 41 11.42 0.02 3.18
CA PRO A 41 12.64 -0.74 2.91
C PRO A 41 13.30 -1.28 4.18
N GLY A 42 13.92 -2.46 4.08
CA GLY A 42 14.64 -3.11 5.16
C GLY A 42 13.76 -4.04 6.03
N PRO A 43 14.32 -4.65 7.08
CA PRO A 43 13.66 -5.71 7.84
C PRO A 43 12.61 -5.23 8.85
N VAL A 44 12.66 -3.97 9.29
CA VAL A 44 11.64 -3.39 10.20
C VAL A 44 10.53 -2.79 9.36
N LYS A 45 9.31 -3.31 9.46
CA LYS A 45 8.16 -2.93 8.63
C LYS A 45 7.18 -2.01 9.34
N THR A 46 7.16 -2.02 10.68
CA THR A 46 6.33 -1.12 11.47
C THR A 46 7.05 -0.65 12.72
N ASN A 47 6.70 0.53 13.17
CA ASN A 47 7.02 1.15 14.45
C ASN A 47 6.06 2.33 14.64
N GLU A 48 6.16 3.06 15.74
CA GLU A 48 5.27 4.20 16.03
C GLU A 48 5.22 5.26 14.91
N GLN A 49 6.35 5.60 14.32
CA GLN A 49 6.42 6.60 13.23
C GLN A 49 5.80 6.08 11.93
N ILE A 50 6.08 4.81 11.57
CA ILE A 50 5.49 4.15 10.39
C ILE A 50 3.98 4.01 10.56
N ARG A 51 3.53 3.66 11.79
CA ARG A 51 2.10 3.60 12.12
C ARG A 51 1.41 4.96 11.93
N LYS A 52 2.00 6.04 12.45
CA LYS A 52 1.46 7.40 12.24
C LYS A 52 1.38 7.77 10.74
N ALA A 53 2.36 7.35 9.95
CA ALA A 53 2.34 7.56 8.50
C ALA A 53 1.23 6.74 7.82
N PHE A 54 1.02 5.49 8.24
CA PHE A 54 -0.09 4.65 7.78
C PHE A 54 -1.45 5.27 8.13
N ASP A 55 -1.63 5.71 9.38
CA ASP A 55 -2.86 6.35 9.85
C ASP A 55 -3.16 7.63 9.08
N SER A 56 -2.13 8.41 8.72
CA SER A 56 -2.27 9.59 7.86
C SER A 56 -2.75 9.23 6.46
N GLY A 57 -2.19 8.19 5.84
CA GLY A 57 -2.62 7.70 4.53
C GLY A 57 -4.04 7.14 4.55
N LYS A 58 -4.38 6.38 5.60
CA LYS A 58 -5.74 5.88 5.83
C LYS A 58 -6.75 7.01 5.97
N ALA A 59 -6.43 8.04 6.74
CA ALA A 59 -7.31 9.21 6.91
C ALA A 59 -7.56 9.93 5.58
N GLU A 60 -6.53 10.14 4.75
CA GLU A 60 -6.69 10.75 3.43
C GLU A 60 -7.49 9.86 2.49
N LEU A 61 -7.29 8.54 2.52
CA LEU A 61 -8.07 7.58 1.73
C LEU A 61 -9.56 7.64 2.11
N LEU A 62 -9.90 7.58 3.39
CA LEU A 62 -11.29 7.65 3.86
C LEU A 62 -11.96 8.96 3.47
N LYS A 63 -11.23 10.08 3.59
CA LYS A 63 -11.72 11.40 3.16
C LYS A 63 -11.98 11.44 1.65
N ALA A 64 -11.08 10.89 0.84
CA ALA A 64 -11.23 10.86 -0.60
C ALA A 64 -12.40 9.95 -1.04
N LEU A 65 -12.57 8.77 -0.44
CA LEU A 65 -13.71 7.88 -0.67
C LEU A 65 -15.04 8.58 -0.37
N SER A 66 -15.12 9.28 0.77
CA SER A 66 -16.30 10.06 1.15
C SER A 66 -16.58 11.19 0.18
N ALA A 67 -15.56 11.95 -0.25
CA ALA A 67 -15.71 13.05 -1.20
C ALA A 67 -16.22 12.59 -2.58
N HIS A 68 -15.91 11.36 -2.98
CA HIS A 68 -16.38 10.76 -4.23
C HIS A 68 -17.64 9.90 -4.07
N ASN A 69 -18.29 9.93 -2.89
CA ASN A 69 -19.47 9.12 -2.57
C ASN A 69 -19.29 7.62 -2.80
N ILE A 70 -18.07 7.11 -2.57
CA ILE A 70 -17.77 5.68 -2.70
C ILE A 70 -18.13 4.98 -1.39
N THR A 71 -19.05 4.01 -1.48
CA THR A 71 -19.49 3.23 -0.32
C THR A 71 -18.49 2.15 0.04
N ILE A 72 -18.11 2.08 1.29
CA ILE A 72 -17.29 1.01 1.85
C ILE A 72 -18.22 -0.14 2.26
N LEU A 73 -18.10 -1.30 1.62
CA LEU A 73 -18.92 -2.47 1.89
C LEU A 73 -18.33 -3.34 3.01
N HIS A 74 -17.01 -3.38 3.11
CA HIS A 74 -16.30 -4.12 4.14
C HIS A 74 -14.92 -3.52 4.38
N THR A 75 -14.40 -3.66 5.60
CA THR A 75 -13.05 -3.23 5.98
C THR A 75 -12.43 -4.25 6.90
N GLU A 76 -11.18 -4.62 6.62
CA GLU A 76 -10.30 -5.35 7.52
C GLU A 76 -9.00 -4.57 7.72
N GLU A 77 -8.51 -4.53 8.94
CA GLU A 77 -7.30 -3.81 9.30
C GLU A 77 -6.42 -4.68 10.20
N PHE A 78 -5.13 -4.73 9.90
CA PHE A 78 -4.14 -5.54 10.60
C PHE A 78 -2.95 -4.70 11.01
N HIS A 79 -2.45 -4.95 12.22
CA HIS A 79 -1.30 -4.28 12.81
C HIS A 79 -0.33 -5.30 13.35
N GLU A 80 0.56 -5.78 12.50
CA GLU A 80 1.50 -6.84 12.79
C GLU A 80 2.96 -6.42 12.58
N PRO A 81 3.93 -7.17 13.09
CA PRO A 81 5.34 -6.90 12.81
C PRO A 81 5.68 -6.84 11.31
N SER A 82 4.95 -7.59 10.46
CA SER A 82 5.07 -7.59 9.00
C SER A 82 4.61 -6.29 8.34
N GLY A 83 3.93 -5.42 9.07
CA GLY A 83 3.43 -4.11 8.63
C GLY A 83 1.99 -3.86 9.02
N ASP A 84 1.55 -2.65 8.72
CA ASP A 84 0.17 -2.22 8.86
C ASP A 84 -0.54 -2.39 7.52
N GLU A 85 -1.74 -2.98 7.52
CA GLU A 85 -2.52 -3.29 6.33
C GLU A 85 -3.97 -2.90 6.51
N LEU A 86 -4.56 -2.34 5.46
CA LEU A 86 -5.99 -2.06 5.34
C LEU A 86 -6.51 -2.68 4.05
N ILE A 87 -7.58 -3.45 4.13
CA ILE A 87 -8.22 -4.10 2.98
C ILE A 87 -9.69 -3.72 2.98
N MET A 88 -10.19 -3.19 1.87
CA MET A 88 -11.56 -2.70 1.75
C MET A 88 -12.23 -3.20 0.47
N ALA A 89 -13.46 -3.71 0.59
CA ALA A 89 -14.35 -3.89 -0.56
C ALA A 89 -15.13 -2.58 -0.80
N LEU A 90 -15.12 -2.06 -2.02
CA LEU A 90 -15.64 -0.74 -2.36
C LEU A 90 -16.70 -0.81 -3.48
N ASP A 91 -17.80 -0.10 -3.31
CA ASP A 91 -18.88 -0.02 -4.32
C ASP A 91 -18.61 1.09 -5.34
N ALA A 92 -17.64 0.85 -6.21
CA ALA A 92 -17.30 1.75 -7.33
C ALA A 92 -16.54 0.95 -8.41
N PRO A 93 -16.40 1.48 -9.64
CA PRO A 93 -15.54 0.88 -10.66
C PRO A 93 -14.08 0.81 -10.21
N ALA A 94 -13.39 -0.29 -10.55
CA ALA A 94 -12.01 -0.51 -10.13
C ALA A 94 -11.04 0.58 -10.64
N GLU A 95 -11.30 1.09 -11.83
CA GLU A 95 -10.52 2.16 -12.46
C GLU A 95 -10.62 3.48 -11.70
N ASP A 96 -11.81 3.82 -11.21
CA ASP A 96 -12.04 5.04 -10.43
C ASP A 96 -11.32 4.95 -9.08
N ILE A 97 -11.43 3.79 -8.42
CA ILE A 97 -10.69 3.52 -7.16
C ILE A 97 -9.18 3.60 -7.41
N LYS A 98 -8.69 3.05 -8.54
CA LYS A 98 -7.26 3.07 -8.88
C LYS A 98 -6.76 4.48 -9.16
N THR A 99 -7.54 5.30 -9.83
CA THR A 99 -7.23 6.71 -10.09
C THR A 99 -7.09 7.46 -8.77
N LEU A 100 -8.06 7.34 -7.88
CA LEU A 100 -8.07 7.96 -6.57
C LEU A 100 -6.89 7.51 -5.70
N ALA A 101 -6.61 6.21 -5.65
CA ALA A 101 -5.45 5.66 -4.94
C ALA A 101 -4.12 6.22 -5.46
N THR A 102 -4.00 6.32 -6.79
CA THR A 102 -2.81 6.88 -7.45
C THR A 102 -2.63 8.37 -7.14
N GLU A 103 -3.70 9.15 -7.16
CA GLU A 103 -3.67 10.57 -6.80
C GLU A 103 -3.20 10.79 -5.35
N ILE A 104 -3.68 9.98 -4.40
CA ILE A 104 -3.22 10.02 -3.01
C ILE A 104 -1.73 9.69 -2.92
N GLU A 105 -1.27 8.64 -3.59
CA GLU A 105 0.13 8.23 -3.60
C GLU A 105 1.06 9.30 -4.23
N GLU A 106 0.54 10.13 -5.13
CA GLU A 106 1.31 11.18 -5.81
C GLU A 106 1.26 12.53 -5.11
N SER A 107 0.12 12.89 -4.52
CA SER A 107 -0.09 14.20 -3.91
C SER A 107 0.23 14.27 -2.41
N HIS A 108 0.03 13.16 -1.66
CA HIS A 108 0.27 13.16 -0.22
C HIS A 108 1.77 13.27 0.09
N PRO A 109 2.20 14.09 1.08
CA PRO A 109 3.62 14.25 1.44
C PRO A 109 4.34 12.92 1.71
N LEU A 110 3.65 11.95 2.31
CA LEU A 110 4.16 10.60 2.58
C LEU A 110 3.75 9.57 1.52
N GLY A 111 3.12 9.98 0.43
CA GLY A 111 2.54 9.08 -0.57
C GLY A 111 3.54 8.13 -1.23
N ARG A 112 4.84 8.51 -1.22
CA ARG A 112 5.92 7.61 -1.69
C ARG A 112 6.12 6.36 -0.83
N LEU A 113 5.63 6.39 0.39
CA LEU A 113 5.63 5.25 1.31
C LEU A 113 4.36 4.40 1.19
N PHE A 114 3.34 4.91 0.53
CA PHE A 114 2.06 4.22 0.38
C PHE A 114 2.12 3.21 -0.76
N ASP A 115 1.52 2.07 -0.57
CA ASP A 115 1.31 1.02 -1.57
C ASP A 115 -0.17 0.66 -1.58
N MET A 116 -0.92 1.33 -2.49
CA MET A 116 -2.36 1.20 -2.64
C MET A 116 -2.67 0.39 -3.90
N ASP A 117 -2.92 -0.89 -3.73
CA ASP A 117 -3.27 -1.81 -4.80
C ASP A 117 -4.78 -1.94 -4.94
N VAL A 118 -5.26 -1.97 -6.17
CA VAL A 118 -6.66 -2.25 -6.49
C VAL A 118 -6.75 -3.54 -7.27
N ILE A 119 -7.60 -4.44 -6.82
CA ILE A 119 -7.86 -5.74 -7.41
C ILE A 119 -9.29 -5.73 -7.97
N GLY A 120 -9.42 -6.01 -9.26
CA GLY A 120 -10.70 -6.10 -9.94
C GLY A 120 -11.51 -7.33 -9.54
N THR A 121 -12.75 -7.41 -9.97
CA THR A 121 -13.64 -8.57 -9.75
C THR A 121 -13.14 -9.84 -10.45
N ASP A 122 -12.25 -9.69 -11.41
CA ASP A 122 -11.50 -10.78 -12.09
C ASP A 122 -10.29 -11.27 -11.28
N SER A 123 -10.11 -10.78 -10.06
CA SER A 123 -8.95 -11.03 -9.19
C SER A 123 -7.62 -10.54 -9.76
N MET A 124 -7.65 -9.67 -10.79
CA MET A 124 -6.45 -9.08 -11.38
C MET A 124 -6.14 -7.72 -10.75
N LYS A 125 -4.86 -7.51 -10.43
CA LYS A 125 -4.38 -6.23 -9.94
C LYS A 125 -4.35 -5.21 -11.07
N LEU A 126 -4.97 -4.03 -10.85
CA LEU A 126 -4.91 -2.93 -11.79
C LEU A 126 -3.52 -2.29 -11.82
N SER A 127 -3.01 -2.08 -13.03
CA SER A 127 -1.74 -1.38 -13.24
C SER A 127 -1.92 0.14 -13.17
N ARG A 128 -0.84 0.85 -12.79
CA ARG A 128 -0.77 2.30 -12.94
C ARG A 128 -0.51 2.67 -14.39
N GLY A 129 -1.04 3.79 -14.84
CA GLY A 129 -0.78 4.34 -16.19
C GLY A 129 0.66 4.87 -16.34
N THR A 130 1.33 5.22 -15.23
CA THR A 130 2.69 5.78 -15.19
C THR A 130 3.59 5.06 -14.21
N TYR A 131 4.89 5.03 -14.49
CA TYR A 131 5.86 4.41 -13.58
C TYR A 131 6.13 5.27 -12.36
N ARG A 132 6.22 4.65 -11.19
CA ARG A 132 6.81 5.31 -10.01
C ARG A 132 8.30 5.56 -10.24
N LYS A 133 8.75 6.77 -9.97
CA LYS A 133 10.18 7.12 -9.98
C LYS A 133 10.82 6.75 -8.64
N CYS A 134 12.05 6.24 -8.70
CA CYS A 134 12.87 6.02 -7.51
C CYS A 134 13.12 7.35 -6.80
N ILE A 135 12.92 7.40 -5.48
CA ILE A 135 13.10 8.61 -4.67
C ILE A 135 14.56 9.08 -4.56
N ILE A 136 15.52 8.25 -4.97
CA ILE A 136 16.96 8.56 -4.89
C ILE A 136 17.52 8.90 -6.26
N CYS A 137 17.32 8.05 -7.27
CA CYS A 137 17.95 8.19 -8.58
C CYS A 137 17.00 8.64 -9.69
N GLY A 138 15.70 8.76 -9.43
CA GLY A 138 14.70 9.22 -10.41
C GLY A 138 14.34 8.21 -11.52
N CYS A 139 15.08 7.09 -11.65
CA CYS A 139 14.73 6.03 -12.59
C CYS A 139 13.47 5.26 -12.16
N GLN A 140 13.00 4.34 -13.00
CA GLN A 140 11.85 3.48 -12.65
C GLN A 140 12.10 2.75 -11.33
N ALA A 141 11.20 2.90 -10.35
CA ALA A 141 11.39 2.40 -8.99
C ALA A 141 11.53 0.88 -8.91
N GLN A 142 10.78 0.14 -9.73
CA GLN A 142 10.85 -1.32 -9.77
C GLN A 142 12.22 -1.83 -10.26
N ASP A 143 12.75 -1.22 -11.32
CA ASP A 143 14.06 -1.60 -11.87
C ASP A 143 15.18 -1.24 -10.91
N CYS A 144 15.07 -0.09 -10.24
CA CYS A 144 15.98 0.30 -9.20
C CYS A 144 15.98 -0.69 -8.02
N ALA A 145 14.80 -1.13 -7.58
CA ALA A 145 14.66 -2.11 -6.51
C ALA A 145 15.22 -3.48 -6.90
N ARG A 146 14.93 -3.95 -8.13
CA ARG A 146 15.43 -5.23 -8.66
C ARG A 146 16.95 -5.23 -8.81
N SER A 147 17.53 -4.15 -9.29
CA SER A 147 18.98 -4.03 -9.50
C SER A 147 19.79 -4.01 -8.21
N ARG A 148 19.16 -3.74 -7.05
CA ARG A 148 19.80 -3.61 -5.72
C ARG A 148 21.03 -2.66 -5.70
N LYS A 149 21.17 -1.79 -6.71
CA LYS A 149 22.29 -0.84 -6.83
C LYS A 149 22.34 0.17 -5.67
N ILE A 150 21.16 0.48 -5.11
CA ILE A 150 21.05 1.42 -4.00
C ILE A 150 20.75 0.63 -2.72
N PRO A 151 21.67 0.65 -1.71
CA PRO A 151 21.43 0.01 -0.44
C PRO A 151 20.17 0.57 0.25
N TRP A 152 19.36 -0.30 0.85
CA TRP A 152 18.10 0.09 1.54
C TRP A 152 18.32 1.16 2.64
N ARG A 153 19.53 1.23 3.24
CA ARG A 153 19.91 2.27 4.22
C ARG A 153 19.82 3.68 3.65
N ASN A 154 20.09 3.87 2.34
CA ASN A 154 19.99 5.15 1.68
C ASN A 154 18.54 5.59 1.52
N TYR A 155 17.61 4.65 1.25
CA TYR A 155 16.18 4.92 1.24
C TYR A 155 15.71 5.39 2.62
N ARG A 156 16.09 4.70 3.70
CA ARG A 156 15.75 5.10 5.08
C ARG A 156 16.32 6.45 5.47
N ARG A 157 17.52 6.78 5.01
CA ARG A 157 18.12 8.10 5.26
C ARG A 157 17.31 9.20 4.56
N ARG A 158 16.85 8.96 3.32
CA ARG A 158 16.02 9.91 2.58
C ARG A 158 14.65 10.09 3.23
N LEU A 159 14.03 8.99 3.69
CA LEU A 159 12.72 9.02 4.33
C LEU A 159 12.69 9.72 5.70
N ARG A 160 13.83 9.89 6.36
CA ARG A 160 13.91 10.69 7.61
C ARG A 160 13.72 12.19 7.40
N ASN A 161 13.75 12.63 6.16
CA ASN A 161 13.60 14.03 5.80
C ASN A 161 12.18 14.36 5.29
N TYR A 162 11.26 13.39 5.38
CA TYR A 162 9.82 13.54 5.20
C TYR A 162 9.11 13.48 6.56
#